data_16b090df30bc0e7acbcedd50aa682494
#
_entry.id   16b090df30bc0e7acbcedd50aa682494
#
_cell.length_a   1.000
_cell.length_b   1.000
_cell.length_c   1.000
_cell.angle_alpha   90.00
_cell.angle_beta   90.00
_cell.angle_gamma   90.00
#
_symmetry.space_group_name_H-M   'P 1'
#
loop_
_entity.id
_entity.type
_entity.pdbx_description
1 polymer ?
#
loop_
_entity_poly.entity_id
_entity_poly.type
_entity_poly.pdbx_seq_one_letter_code
_entity_poly.pdbx_strand_id
1 'polypeptide(L)'
;MSLLSRLSLLQKFAVLALVGLFVAAWPTYLHVRDALRTIDHARMEASGAAPLTALSKVVQAMQIHRGLSAGMLGGDAVLAARRPGAGERVTQAMEAATARLAGARIPAEQQAAWQQARQTWQQLEAKVAQKQLQQAQSTAQHTALITSIMRISDELLHFYGLQVETEVGPHALIQAALVSTPMLGEKLGILRAQGSGFLARHELPPFNKGVVSSLHQRAQELQAQAFTDFARALQAEPAYRSSLEALTQQAQTQVRQALELATREVLEAPELTLAPQTYFDTFTRTIDGLYELNAQALTQLD
;
A
#
# COMPACT_ATOMS: atom_id res chain seq x y z
N MET A 1 69.93 7.83 -8.73
CA MET A 1 69.79 6.64 -9.61
C MET A 1 68.48 5.96 -9.26
N SER A 2 67.58 5.81 -10.22
CA SER A 2 66.25 5.23 -9.97
C SER A 2 66.33 3.72 -9.64
N LEU A 3 65.55 3.20 -8.73
CA LEU A 3 65.49 1.79 -8.36
C LEU A 3 65.35 0.91 -9.59
N LEU A 4 64.64 1.37 -10.62
CA LEU A 4 64.42 0.69 -11.93
C LEU A 4 65.74 0.47 -12.71
N SER A 5 66.79 1.32 -12.56
CA SER A 5 68.04 1.14 -13.30
C SER A 5 68.90 -0.03 -12.78
N ARG A 6 68.62 -0.57 -11.59
CA ARG A 6 69.34 -1.71 -10.99
C ARG A 6 68.71 -3.05 -11.28
N LEU A 7 67.56 -3.10 -11.94
CA LEU A 7 66.85 -4.33 -12.29
C LEU A 7 67.41 -4.93 -13.58
N SER A 8 67.52 -6.28 -13.60
CA SER A 8 67.79 -7.05 -14.80
C SER A 8 66.65 -6.88 -15.82
N LEU A 9 66.91 -7.18 -17.08
CA LEU A 9 65.89 -7.08 -18.16
C LEU A 9 64.65 -7.95 -17.84
N LEU A 10 64.87 -9.16 -17.33
CA LEU A 10 63.80 -10.07 -16.91
C LEU A 10 62.93 -9.49 -15.81
N GLN A 11 63.58 -8.88 -14.81
CA GLN A 11 62.86 -8.22 -13.71
C GLN A 11 62.02 -7.00 -14.15
N LYS A 12 62.53 -6.21 -15.17
CA LYS A 12 61.76 -5.11 -15.75
C LYS A 12 60.54 -5.61 -16.46
N PHE A 13 60.62 -6.71 -17.23
CA PHE A 13 59.45 -7.33 -17.89
C PHE A 13 58.47 -7.92 -16.85
N ALA A 14 58.94 -8.54 -15.80
CA ALA A 14 58.12 -9.08 -14.74
C ALA A 14 57.32 -7.96 -14.01
N VAL A 15 57.99 -6.83 -13.70
CA VAL A 15 57.32 -5.66 -13.12
C VAL A 15 56.29 -5.06 -14.09
N LEU A 16 56.60 -4.95 -15.38
CA LEU A 16 55.67 -4.45 -16.38
C LEU A 16 54.46 -5.37 -16.53
N ALA A 17 54.69 -6.69 -16.54
CA ALA A 17 53.60 -7.68 -16.60
C ALA A 17 52.70 -7.63 -15.33
N LEU A 18 53.27 -7.48 -14.13
CA LEU A 18 52.53 -7.31 -12.91
C LEU A 18 51.68 -6.01 -12.89
N VAL A 19 52.29 -4.91 -13.35
CA VAL A 19 51.57 -3.62 -13.47
C VAL A 19 50.45 -3.76 -14.49
N GLY A 20 50.68 -4.35 -15.65
CA GLY A 20 49.67 -4.62 -16.66
C GLY A 20 48.55 -5.50 -16.17
N LEU A 21 48.88 -6.56 -15.41
CA LEU A 21 47.88 -7.43 -14.76
C LEU A 21 47.04 -6.67 -13.75
N PHE A 22 47.68 -5.85 -12.91
CA PHE A 22 46.97 -5.06 -11.91
C PHE A 22 46.04 -4.02 -12.55
N VAL A 23 46.52 -3.31 -13.59
CA VAL A 23 45.74 -2.31 -14.32
C VAL A 23 44.52 -2.95 -15.02
N ALA A 24 44.63 -4.19 -15.48
CA ALA A 24 43.50 -4.92 -16.04
C ALA A 24 42.59 -5.55 -14.97
N ALA A 25 43.19 -6.21 -13.97
CA ALA A 25 42.44 -6.96 -12.96
C ALA A 25 41.64 -6.06 -12.00
N TRP A 26 42.18 -4.89 -11.63
CA TRP A 26 41.52 -3.99 -10.69
C TRP A 26 40.20 -3.40 -11.21
N PRO A 27 40.11 -2.80 -12.39
CA PRO A 27 38.85 -2.35 -12.96
C PRO A 27 37.86 -3.50 -13.20
N THR A 28 38.35 -4.66 -13.68
CA THR A 28 37.51 -5.86 -13.87
C THR A 28 36.91 -6.31 -12.54
N TYR A 29 37.70 -6.39 -11.47
CA TYR A 29 37.21 -6.72 -10.13
C TYR A 29 36.13 -5.74 -9.67
N LEU A 30 36.36 -4.43 -9.82
CA LEU A 30 35.38 -3.39 -9.45
C LEU A 30 34.07 -3.55 -10.26
N HIS A 31 34.18 -3.75 -11.57
CA HIS A 31 33.01 -3.94 -12.44
C HIS A 31 32.22 -5.21 -12.08
N VAL A 32 32.88 -6.32 -11.87
CA VAL A 32 32.22 -7.58 -11.46
C VAL A 32 31.55 -7.42 -10.09
N ARG A 33 32.24 -6.79 -9.14
CA ARG A 33 31.70 -6.52 -7.81
C ARG A 33 30.44 -5.64 -7.88
N ASP A 34 30.46 -4.60 -8.70
CA ASP A 34 29.32 -3.69 -8.82
C ASP A 34 28.16 -4.35 -9.58
N ALA A 35 28.44 -5.17 -10.60
CA ALA A 35 27.43 -5.97 -11.29
C ALA A 35 26.76 -7.00 -10.34
N LEU A 36 27.53 -7.68 -9.49
CA LEU A 36 26.98 -8.59 -8.47
C LEU A 36 26.09 -7.85 -7.46
N ARG A 37 26.48 -6.66 -7.02
CA ARG A 37 25.67 -5.84 -6.14
C ARG A 37 24.34 -5.44 -6.80
N THR A 38 24.37 -5.02 -8.07
CA THR A 38 23.15 -4.69 -8.82
C THR A 38 22.21 -5.89 -8.91
N ILE A 39 22.74 -7.08 -9.18
CA ILE A 39 21.94 -8.31 -9.20
C ILE A 39 21.34 -8.62 -7.81
N ASP A 40 22.11 -8.44 -6.75
CA ASP A 40 21.62 -8.68 -5.38
C ASP A 40 20.55 -7.66 -4.97
N HIS A 41 20.68 -6.39 -5.38
CA HIS A 41 19.63 -5.38 -5.20
C HIS A 41 18.36 -5.75 -5.96
N ALA A 42 18.44 -6.07 -7.23
CA ALA A 42 17.27 -6.46 -8.04
C ALA A 42 16.55 -7.70 -7.46
N ARG A 43 17.30 -8.69 -6.97
CA ARG A 43 16.71 -9.85 -6.27
C ARG A 43 16.03 -9.48 -4.97
N MET A 44 16.60 -8.55 -4.21
CA MET A 44 16.00 -8.06 -2.98
C MET A 44 14.68 -7.36 -3.27
N GLU A 45 14.64 -6.46 -4.25
CA GLU A 45 13.46 -5.74 -4.71
C GLU A 45 12.35 -6.69 -5.16
N ALA A 46 12.66 -7.63 -6.07
CA ALA A 46 11.71 -8.64 -6.53
C ALA A 46 11.14 -9.49 -5.38
N SER A 47 11.96 -9.79 -4.35
CA SER A 47 11.50 -10.56 -3.18
C SER A 47 10.50 -9.81 -2.31
N GLY A 48 10.40 -8.48 -2.43
CA GLY A 48 9.49 -7.62 -1.66
C GLY A 48 8.04 -7.63 -2.17
N ALA A 49 7.80 -7.91 -3.44
CA ALA A 49 6.47 -7.80 -4.05
C ALA A 49 5.42 -8.71 -3.37
N ALA A 50 5.75 -9.96 -3.13
CA ALA A 50 4.81 -10.94 -2.56
C ALA A 50 4.40 -10.61 -1.10
N PRO A 51 5.30 -10.27 -0.15
CA PRO A 51 4.94 -9.82 1.18
C PRO A 51 4.09 -8.55 1.18
N LEU A 52 4.45 -7.54 0.38
CA LEU A 52 3.73 -6.27 0.29
C LEU A 52 2.32 -6.45 -0.26
N THR A 53 2.17 -7.26 -1.32
CA THR A 53 0.85 -7.61 -1.87
C THR A 53 -0.01 -8.33 -0.83
N ALA A 54 0.57 -9.23 -0.03
CA ALA A 54 -0.17 -9.93 1.01
C ALA A 54 -0.64 -8.98 2.13
N LEU A 55 0.20 -8.06 2.58
CA LEU A 55 -0.18 -7.03 3.56
C LEU A 55 -1.27 -6.08 3.02
N SER A 56 -1.17 -5.70 1.75
CA SER A 56 -2.19 -4.89 1.07
C SER A 56 -3.57 -5.55 1.08
N LYS A 57 -3.64 -6.88 0.83
CA LYS A 57 -4.89 -7.66 0.93
C LYS A 57 -5.47 -7.69 2.35
N VAL A 58 -4.62 -7.75 3.37
CA VAL A 58 -5.08 -7.65 4.77
C VAL A 58 -5.68 -6.28 5.04
N VAL A 59 -5.02 -5.20 4.60
CA VAL A 59 -5.54 -3.83 4.75
C VAL A 59 -6.89 -3.70 4.07
N GLN A 60 -7.04 -4.15 2.81
CA GLN A 60 -8.32 -4.12 2.08
C GLN A 60 -9.43 -4.87 2.83
N ALA A 61 -9.18 -6.11 3.26
CA ALA A 61 -10.16 -6.91 3.99
C ALA A 61 -10.59 -6.23 5.30
N MET A 62 -9.62 -5.65 6.03
CA MET A 62 -9.87 -4.95 7.29
C MET A 62 -10.65 -3.65 7.09
N GLN A 63 -10.41 -2.92 6.01
CA GLN A 63 -11.20 -1.74 5.63
C GLN A 63 -12.67 -2.09 5.36
N ILE A 64 -12.93 -3.21 4.69
CA ILE A 64 -14.30 -3.72 4.46
C ILE A 64 -14.95 -4.07 5.79
N HIS A 65 -14.25 -4.82 6.66
CA HIS A 65 -14.76 -5.20 7.97
C HIS A 65 -15.05 -3.98 8.86
N ARG A 66 -14.17 -2.97 8.86
CA ARG A 66 -14.38 -1.68 9.57
C ARG A 66 -15.68 -1.01 9.13
N GLY A 67 -15.92 -0.91 7.82
CA GLY A 67 -17.11 -0.26 7.30
C GLY A 67 -18.40 -1.02 7.63
N LEU A 68 -18.40 -2.34 7.50
CA LEU A 68 -19.54 -3.20 7.88
C LEU A 68 -19.81 -3.13 9.39
N SER A 69 -18.75 -3.10 10.20
CA SER A 69 -18.85 -2.94 11.66
C SER A 69 -19.44 -1.58 12.04
N ALA A 70 -19.04 -0.51 11.33
CA ALA A 70 -19.59 0.83 11.56
C ALA A 70 -21.09 0.89 11.23
N GLY A 71 -21.52 0.30 10.11
CA GLY A 71 -22.93 0.19 9.74
C GLY A 71 -23.73 -0.64 10.74
N MET A 72 -23.24 -1.82 11.13
CA MET A 72 -23.84 -2.68 12.14
C MET A 72 -24.04 -1.94 13.48
N LEU A 73 -23.01 -1.26 13.96
CA LEU A 73 -23.06 -0.51 15.22
C LEU A 73 -23.88 0.77 15.10
N GLY A 74 -24.10 1.27 13.86
CA GLY A 74 -25.04 2.34 13.54
C GLY A 74 -26.50 1.89 13.44
N GLY A 75 -26.77 0.57 13.47
CA GLY A 75 -28.13 0.01 13.46
C GLY A 75 -28.56 -0.59 12.12
N ASP A 76 -27.73 -0.60 11.08
CA ASP A 76 -28.07 -1.20 9.77
C ASP A 76 -28.00 -2.72 9.83
N ALA A 77 -29.16 -3.37 9.62
CA ALA A 77 -29.30 -4.83 9.68
C ALA A 77 -28.65 -5.54 8.48
N VAL A 78 -28.64 -4.90 7.30
CA VAL A 78 -28.06 -5.49 6.08
C VAL A 78 -26.54 -5.52 6.17
N LEU A 79 -25.93 -4.43 6.62
CA LEU A 79 -24.47 -4.37 6.84
C LEU A 79 -24.06 -5.30 7.99
N ALA A 80 -24.90 -5.41 9.03
CA ALA A 80 -24.68 -6.35 10.15
C ALA A 80 -24.63 -7.82 9.67
N ALA A 81 -25.53 -8.23 8.78
CA ALA A 81 -25.56 -9.58 8.23
C ALA A 81 -24.33 -9.92 7.38
N ARG A 82 -23.70 -8.94 6.73
CA ARG A 82 -22.49 -9.11 5.89
C ARG A 82 -21.19 -9.16 6.69
N ARG A 83 -21.19 -8.66 7.94
CA ARG A 83 -19.98 -8.48 8.75
C ARG A 83 -19.24 -9.79 9.08
N PRO A 84 -19.90 -10.90 9.53
CA PRO A 84 -19.19 -12.13 9.91
C PRO A 84 -18.30 -12.67 8.77
N GLY A 85 -18.82 -12.76 7.55
CA GLY A 85 -18.03 -13.18 6.40
C GLY A 85 -16.89 -12.24 6.04
N ALA A 86 -16.96 -10.95 6.42
CA ALA A 86 -15.83 -10.05 6.29
C ALA A 86 -14.75 -10.32 7.35
N GLY A 87 -15.13 -10.67 8.59
CA GLY A 87 -14.21 -11.09 9.64
C GLY A 87 -13.41 -12.35 9.26
N GLU A 88 -14.09 -13.33 8.67
CA GLU A 88 -13.45 -14.53 8.13
C GLU A 88 -12.44 -14.20 7.04
N ARG A 89 -12.78 -13.29 6.11
CA ARG A 89 -11.85 -12.83 5.06
C ARG A 89 -10.61 -12.13 5.63
N VAL A 90 -10.74 -11.31 6.69
CA VAL A 90 -9.57 -10.73 7.36
C VAL A 90 -8.68 -11.81 7.94
N THR A 91 -9.26 -12.79 8.62
CA THR A 91 -8.51 -13.92 9.20
C THR A 91 -7.75 -14.70 8.14
N GLN A 92 -8.42 -15.06 7.03
CA GLN A 92 -7.79 -15.75 5.90
C GLN A 92 -6.67 -14.92 5.25
N ALA A 93 -6.89 -13.62 5.07
CA ALA A 93 -5.86 -12.73 4.54
C ALA A 93 -4.65 -12.62 5.47
N MET A 94 -4.86 -12.58 6.79
CA MET A 94 -3.77 -12.57 7.78
C MET A 94 -3.00 -13.90 7.82
N GLU A 95 -3.65 -15.03 7.66
CA GLU A 95 -3.00 -16.33 7.55
C GLU A 95 -2.12 -16.40 6.29
N ALA A 96 -2.66 -16.00 5.14
CA ALA A 96 -1.93 -15.91 3.89
C ALA A 96 -0.72 -14.96 3.99
N ALA A 97 -0.89 -13.78 4.59
CA ALA A 97 0.20 -12.84 4.82
C ALA A 97 1.25 -13.43 5.77
N THR A 98 0.85 -14.13 6.83
CA THR A 98 1.78 -14.81 7.76
C THR A 98 2.65 -15.82 7.02
N ALA A 99 2.07 -16.63 6.14
CA ALA A 99 2.81 -17.61 5.34
C ALA A 99 3.82 -16.92 4.39
N ARG A 100 3.43 -15.82 3.76
CA ARG A 100 4.32 -15.04 2.86
C ARG A 100 5.47 -14.38 3.62
N LEU A 101 5.18 -13.77 4.78
CA LEU A 101 6.19 -13.14 5.62
C LEU A 101 7.18 -14.17 6.22
N ALA A 102 6.69 -15.36 6.60
CA ALA A 102 7.56 -16.43 7.10
C ALA A 102 8.53 -16.98 6.04
N GLY A 103 8.14 -16.97 4.77
CA GLY A 103 8.99 -17.39 3.64
C GLY A 103 9.90 -16.27 3.09
N ALA A 104 9.77 -15.05 3.60
CA ALA A 104 10.50 -13.88 3.14
C ALA A 104 11.57 -13.45 4.15
N ARG A 105 12.62 -12.80 3.63
CA ARG A 105 13.61 -12.14 4.50
C ARG A 105 13.03 -10.82 4.98
N ILE A 106 12.63 -10.76 6.26
CA ILE A 106 12.13 -9.53 6.89
C ILE A 106 12.83 -9.27 8.23
N PRO A 107 13.04 -8.01 8.65
CA PRO A 107 13.67 -7.69 9.92
C PRO A 107 12.84 -8.19 11.13
N ALA A 108 13.52 -8.53 12.22
CA ALA A 108 12.89 -9.07 13.42
C ALA A 108 11.85 -8.12 14.04
N GLU A 109 12.07 -6.80 13.93
CA GLU A 109 11.13 -5.78 14.40
C GLU A 109 9.79 -5.85 13.65
N GLN A 110 9.81 -5.99 12.32
CA GLN A 110 8.61 -6.11 11.50
C GLN A 110 7.90 -7.45 11.72
N GLN A 111 8.66 -8.53 12.02
CA GLN A 111 8.06 -9.79 12.46
C GLN A 111 7.30 -9.63 13.77
N ALA A 112 7.89 -8.98 14.78
CA ALA A 112 7.25 -8.71 16.06
C ALA A 112 6.03 -7.80 15.91
N ALA A 113 6.13 -6.73 15.11
CA ALA A 113 5.01 -5.84 14.82
C ALA A 113 3.84 -6.56 14.13
N TRP A 114 4.13 -7.49 13.20
CA TRP A 114 3.14 -8.33 12.57
C TRP A 114 2.42 -9.25 13.57
N GLN A 115 3.16 -9.91 14.48
CA GLN A 115 2.55 -10.74 15.53
C GLN A 115 1.64 -9.92 16.45
N GLN A 116 2.05 -8.71 16.82
CA GLN A 116 1.23 -7.79 17.59
C GLN A 116 -0.05 -7.39 16.84
N ALA A 117 0.03 -7.11 15.53
CA ALA A 117 -1.12 -6.79 14.70
C ALA A 117 -2.14 -7.95 14.67
N ARG A 118 -1.68 -9.20 14.56
CA ARG A 118 -2.53 -10.40 14.61
C ARG A 118 -3.27 -10.54 15.94
N GLN A 119 -2.57 -10.36 17.06
CA GLN A 119 -3.19 -10.42 18.41
C GLN A 119 -4.23 -9.29 18.57
N THR A 120 -3.90 -8.08 18.12
CA THR A 120 -4.80 -6.93 18.15
C THR A 120 -6.06 -7.19 17.33
N TRP A 121 -5.95 -7.81 16.16
CA TRP A 121 -7.09 -8.20 15.33
C TRP A 121 -8.03 -9.16 16.08
N GLN A 122 -7.50 -10.23 16.67
CA GLN A 122 -8.31 -11.21 17.40
C GLN A 122 -9.12 -10.56 18.53
N GLN A 123 -8.50 -9.65 19.28
CA GLN A 123 -9.17 -8.92 20.36
C GLN A 123 -10.22 -7.95 19.83
N LEU A 124 -9.92 -7.23 18.74
CA LEU A 124 -10.83 -6.27 18.12
C LEU A 124 -12.06 -6.98 17.56
N GLU A 125 -11.86 -8.08 16.82
CA GLU A 125 -12.94 -8.88 16.24
C GLU A 125 -13.89 -9.40 17.33
N ALA A 126 -13.37 -9.95 18.42
CA ALA A 126 -14.17 -10.44 19.54
C ALA A 126 -15.01 -9.32 20.17
N LYS A 127 -14.43 -8.14 20.42
CA LYS A 127 -15.15 -6.99 20.98
C LYS A 127 -16.27 -6.48 20.06
N VAL A 128 -16.00 -6.43 18.75
CA VAL A 128 -16.98 -5.99 17.76
C VAL A 128 -18.11 -7.00 17.62
N ALA A 129 -17.80 -8.30 17.55
CA ALA A 129 -18.80 -9.38 17.49
C ALA A 129 -19.76 -9.35 18.68
N GLN A 130 -19.24 -9.08 19.87
CA GLN A 130 -20.00 -8.97 21.10
C GLN A 130 -20.66 -7.60 21.33
N LYS A 131 -20.53 -6.66 20.36
CA LYS A 131 -21.06 -5.28 20.44
C LYS A 131 -20.56 -4.52 21.68
N GLN A 132 -19.35 -4.79 22.15
CA GLN A 132 -18.75 -4.15 23.32
C GLN A 132 -18.16 -2.76 23.02
N LEU A 133 -18.15 -2.36 21.75
CA LEU A 133 -17.62 -1.07 21.30
C LEU A 133 -18.73 -0.20 20.71
N GLN A 134 -18.64 1.10 21.00
CA GLN A 134 -19.40 2.10 20.25
C GLN A 134 -18.85 2.22 18.82
N GLN A 135 -19.67 2.66 17.87
CA GLN A 135 -19.26 2.82 16.46
C GLN A 135 -17.96 3.62 16.30
N ALA A 136 -17.84 4.77 16.97
CA ALA A 136 -16.64 5.61 16.89
C ALA A 136 -15.39 4.88 17.43
N GLN A 137 -15.53 4.16 18.55
CA GLN A 137 -14.44 3.38 19.14
C GLN A 137 -14.01 2.24 18.21
N SER A 138 -14.96 1.51 17.63
CA SER A 138 -14.70 0.45 16.66
C SER A 138 -13.94 1.01 15.45
N THR A 139 -14.43 2.10 14.85
CA THR A 139 -13.77 2.74 13.70
C THR A 139 -12.35 3.19 14.05
N ALA A 140 -12.14 3.79 15.24
CA ALA A 140 -10.81 4.24 15.67
C ALA A 140 -9.84 3.06 15.86
N GLN A 141 -10.27 1.96 16.50
CA GLN A 141 -9.42 0.79 16.73
C GLN A 141 -9.06 0.08 15.42
N HIS A 142 -10.00 -0.08 14.48
CA HIS A 142 -9.70 -0.59 13.14
C HIS A 142 -8.69 0.31 12.42
N THR A 143 -8.90 1.61 12.44
CA THR A 143 -8.01 2.58 11.77
C THR A 143 -6.60 2.52 12.36
N ALA A 144 -6.46 2.43 13.68
CA ALA A 144 -5.17 2.28 14.33
C ALA A 144 -4.45 0.98 13.91
N LEU A 145 -5.20 -0.14 13.83
CA LEU A 145 -4.64 -1.42 13.39
C LEU A 145 -4.25 -1.38 11.90
N ILE A 146 -5.09 -0.85 11.02
CA ILE A 146 -4.78 -0.64 9.60
C ILE A 146 -3.51 0.21 9.46
N THR A 147 -3.42 1.33 10.19
CA THR A 147 -2.24 2.20 10.17
C THR A 147 -0.98 1.46 10.61
N SER A 148 -1.07 0.58 11.61
CA SER A 148 0.09 -0.22 12.04
C SER A 148 0.55 -1.20 10.97
N ILE A 149 -0.37 -1.82 10.21
CA ILE A 149 -0.03 -2.72 9.10
C ILE A 149 0.55 -1.95 7.92
N MET A 150 -0.01 -0.77 7.60
CA MET A 150 0.56 0.10 6.56
C MET A 150 1.98 0.57 6.90
N ARG A 151 2.27 0.82 8.19
CA ARG A 151 3.63 1.12 8.64
C ARG A 151 4.57 -0.07 8.45
N ILE A 152 4.14 -1.31 8.74
CA ILE A 152 4.94 -2.51 8.44
C ILE A 152 5.24 -2.56 6.93
N SER A 153 4.25 -2.27 6.08
CA SER A 153 4.45 -2.23 4.61
C SER A 153 5.47 -1.16 4.20
N ASP A 154 5.39 0.04 4.77
CA ASP A 154 6.32 1.14 4.48
C ASP A 154 7.77 0.81 4.88
N GLU A 155 7.97 0.24 6.08
CA GLU A 155 9.27 -0.24 6.53
C GLU A 155 9.84 -1.37 5.65
N LEU A 156 8.97 -2.26 5.15
CA LEU A 156 9.39 -3.31 4.22
C LEU A 156 9.71 -2.75 2.84
N LEU A 157 8.98 -1.75 2.34
CA LEU A 157 9.32 -1.02 1.12
C LEU A 157 10.73 -0.44 1.20
N HIS A 158 11.07 0.19 2.34
CA HIS A 158 12.40 0.71 2.59
C HIS A 158 13.45 -0.42 2.69
N PHE A 159 13.14 -1.48 3.42
CA PHE A 159 14.05 -2.62 3.61
C PHE A 159 14.41 -3.32 2.28
N TYR A 160 13.44 -3.46 1.37
CA TYR A 160 13.65 -4.06 0.06
C TYR A 160 14.28 -3.10 -0.96
N GLY A 161 14.49 -1.82 -0.62
CA GLY A 161 15.10 -0.84 -1.52
C GLY A 161 14.15 -0.23 -2.56
N LEU A 162 12.87 -0.62 -2.56
CA LEU A 162 11.87 -0.18 -3.56
C LEU A 162 11.61 1.34 -3.58
N GLN A 163 12.02 2.07 -2.53
CA GLN A 163 11.91 3.53 -2.49
C GLN A 163 13.10 4.26 -3.17
N VAL A 164 14.17 3.56 -3.50
CA VAL A 164 15.42 4.12 -4.02
C VAL A 164 15.58 3.86 -5.53
N GLU A 165 14.49 3.47 -6.21
CA GLU A 165 14.48 3.25 -7.65
C GLU A 165 14.93 4.52 -8.41
N THR A 166 15.87 4.36 -9.32
CA THR A 166 16.50 5.46 -10.07
C THR A 166 15.88 5.71 -11.44
N GLU A 167 15.17 4.74 -11.99
CA GLU A 167 14.45 4.91 -13.26
C GLU A 167 13.10 5.59 -13.03
N VAL A 168 12.79 6.58 -13.85
CA VAL A 168 11.62 7.45 -13.66
C VAL A 168 10.31 6.69 -13.73
N GLY A 169 10.18 5.74 -14.65
CA GLY A 169 8.98 4.94 -14.88
C GLY A 169 8.66 4.02 -13.69
N PRO A 170 9.55 3.07 -13.34
CA PRO A 170 9.42 2.20 -12.17
C PRO A 170 9.27 2.99 -10.87
N HIS A 171 10.07 4.04 -10.65
CA HIS A 171 9.94 4.88 -9.45
C HIS A 171 8.54 5.49 -9.32
N ALA A 172 8.03 6.10 -10.38
CA ALA A 172 6.70 6.70 -10.36
C ALA A 172 5.60 5.64 -10.15
N LEU A 173 5.76 4.45 -10.72
CA LEU A 173 4.82 3.34 -10.54
C LEU A 173 4.82 2.83 -9.09
N ILE A 174 5.99 2.68 -8.47
CA ILE A 174 6.14 2.31 -7.06
C ILE A 174 5.48 3.36 -6.16
N GLN A 175 5.74 4.66 -6.40
CA GLN A 175 5.10 5.74 -5.64
C GLN A 175 3.58 5.72 -5.78
N ALA A 176 3.06 5.52 -7.00
CA ALA A 176 1.64 5.43 -7.26
C ALA A 176 1.00 4.24 -6.54
N ALA A 177 1.53 3.02 -6.78
CA ALA A 177 0.90 1.77 -6.37
C ALA A 177 1.12 1.43 -4.89
N LEU A 178 2.32 1.70 -4.35
CA LEU A 178 2.70 1.25 -3.00
C LEU A 178 2.65 2.34 -1.94
N VAL A 179 2.57 3.62 -2.34
CA VAL A 179 2.53 4.75 -1.39
C VAL A 179 1.22 5.53 -1.52
N SER A 180 0.99 6.18 -2.66
CA SER A 180 -0.12 7.15 -2.81
C SER A 180 -1.49 6.48 -2.82
N THR A 181 -1.65 5.37 -3.56
CA THR A 181 -2.94 4.66 -3.66
C THR A 181 -3.38 3.97 -2.37
N PRO A 182 -2.52 3.27 -1.60
CA PRO A 182 -2.92 2.75 -0.30
C PRO A 182 -3.37 3.83 0.68
N MET A 183 -2.71 4.99 0.68
CA MET A 183 -3.11 6.13 1.50
C MET A 183 -4.48 6.70 1.07
N LEU A 184 -4.74 6.81 -0.24
CA LEU A 184 -6.04 7.20 -0.79
C LEU A 184 -7.10 6.17 -0.39
N GLY A 185 -6.85 4.89 -0.60
CA GLY A 185 -7.74 3.79 -0.22
C GLY A 185 -8.13 3.83 1.25
N GLU A 186 -7.18 4.17 2.14
CA GLU A 186 -7.46 4.32 3.57
C GLU A 186 -8.38 5.52 3.86
N LYS A 187 -8.18 6.68 3.23
CA LYS A 187 -9.07 7.83 3.43
C LYS A 187 -10.48 7.56 2.89
N LEU A 188 -10.59 6.93 1.73
CA LEU A 188 -11.88 6.47 1.19
C LEU A 188 -12.54 5.43 2.10
N GLY A 189 -11.77 4.50 2.68
CA GLY A 189 -12.25 3.52 3.64
C GLY A 189 -12.77 4.14 4.95
N ILE A 190 -12.15 5.21 5.43
CA ILE A 190 -12.64 5.97 6.60
C ILE A 190 -13.93 6.72 6.22
N LEU A 191 -13.97 7.40 5.07
CA LEU A 191 -15.17 8.07 4.56
C LEU A 191 -16.33 7.10 4.41
N ARG A 192 -16.08 5.89 3.86
CA ARG A 192 -17.08 4.83 3.77
C ARG A 192 -17.64 4.46 5.14
N ALA A 193 -16.76 4.19 6.12
CA ALA A 193 -17.18 3.77 7.46
C ALA A 193 -17.98 4.87 8.18
N GLN A 194 -17.50 6.12 8.13
CA GLN A 194 -18.17 7.24 8.79
C GLN A 194 -19.49 7.59 8.09
N GLY A 195 -19.46 7.72 6.76
CA GLY A 195 -20.67 8.05 5.97
C GLY A 195 -21.77 6.99 6.13
N SER A 196 -21.44 5.69 6.00
CA SER A 196 -22.41 4.62 6.23
C SER A 196 -23.00 4.66 7.64
N GLY A 197 -22.19 4.96 8.65
CA GLY A 197 -22.67 5.07 10.02
C GLY A 197 -23.53 6.30 10.27
N PHE A 198 -23.29 7.46 9.62
CA PHE A 198 -24.16 8.63 9.71
C PHE A 198 -25.47 8.42 8.95
N LEU A 199 -25.41 7.86 7.76
CA LEU A 199 -26.61 7.51 6.98
C LEU A 199 -27.50 6.50 7.73
N ALA A 200 -26.91 5.50 8.41
CA ALA A 200 -27.67 4.53 9.20
C ALA A 200 -28.42 5.16 10.39
N ARG A 201 -27.90 6.25 10.94
CA ARG A 201 -28.54 7.01 12.04
C ARG A 201 -29.38 8.19 11.57
N HIS A 202 -29.36 8.50 10.27
CA HIS A 202 -29.98 9.69 9.67
C HIS A 202 -29.54 11.00 10.35
N GLU A 203 -28.28 11.04 10.86
CA GLU A 203 -27.76 12.17 11.63
C GLU A 203 -26.26 12.39 11.37
N LEU A 204 -25.88 13.64 11.09
CA LEU A 204 -24.49 14.12 10.99
C LEU A 204 -24.30 15.30 11.96
N PRO A 205 -23.78 15.07 13.17
CA PRO A 205 -23.55 16.16 14.11
C PRO A 205 -22.58 17.22 13.55
N PRO A 206 -22.74 18.51 13.89
CA PRO A 206 -21.92 19.60 13.31
C PRO A 206 -20.42 19.39 13.49
N PHE A 207 -19.96 18.89 14.62
CA PHE A 207 -18.55 18.54 14.84
C PHE A 207 -18.06 17.48 13.84
N ASN A 208 -18.84 16.43 13.64
CA ASN A 208 -18.50 15.34 12.72
C ASN A 208 -18.51 15.81 11.25
N LYS A 209 -19.35 16.79 10.91
CA LYS A 209 -19.35 17.40 9.56
C LYS A 209 -17.97 17.99 9.22
N GLY A 210 -17.34 18.72 10.16
CA GLY A 210 -15.99 19.25 9.98
C GLY A 210 -14.93 18.14 9.79
N VAL A 211 -15.03 17.06 10.56
CA VAL A 211 -14.12 15.92 10.43
C VAL A 211 -14.27 15.23 9.07
N VAL A 212 -15.50 14.96 8.63
CA VAL A 212 -15.77 14.34 7.31
C VAL A 212 -15.31 15.24 6.17
N SER A 213 -15.54 16.57 6.27
CA SER A 213 -15.07 17.54 5.28
C SER A 213 -13.54 17.54 5.15
N SER A 214 -12.81 17.52 6.28
CA SER A 214 -11.36 17.43 6.27
C SER A 214 -10.85 16.11 5.66
N LEU A 215 -11.50 15.00 5.98
CA LEU A 215 -11.18 13.69 5.38
C LEU A 215 -11.43 13.67 3.88
N HIS A 216 -12.54 14.27 3.44
CA HIS A 216 -12.90 14.41 2.03
C HIS A 216 -11.84 15.22 1.27
N GLN A 217 -11.48 16.40 1.79
CA GLN A 217 -10.41 17.21 1.21
C GLN A 217 -9.09 16.44 1.11
N ARG A 218 -8.71 15.73 2.18
CA ARG A 218 -7.49 14.93 2.16
C ARG A 218 -7.53 13.79 1.13
N ALA A 219 -8.70 13.17 0.92
CA ALA A 219 -8.88 12.18 -0.12
C ALA A 219 -8.74 12.79 -1.53
N GLN A 220 -9.22 14.01 -1.77
CA GLN A 220 -9.02 14.73 -3.04
C GLN A 220 -7.55 15.04 -3.32
N GLU A 221 -6.79 15.47 -2.29
CA GLU A 221 -5.35 15.73 -2.43
C GLU A 221 -4.60 14.44 -2.79
N LEU A 222 -4.90 13.33 -2.10
CA LEU A 222 -4.29 12.03 -2.37
C LEU A 222 -4.71 11.46 -3.73
N GLN A 223 -5.95 11.70 -4.16
CA GLN A 223 -6.41 11.37 -5.51
C GLN A 223 -5.54 12.08 -6.55
N ALA A 224 -5.36 13.39 -6.42
CA ALA A 224 -4.54 14.15 -7.34
C ALA A 224 -3.09 13.63 -7.37
N GLN A 225 -2.51 13.32 -6.21
CA GLN A 225 -1.15 12.77 -6.11
C GLN A 225 -1.04 11.41 -6.79
N ALA A 226 -1.90 10.45 -6.42
CA ALA A 226 -1.85 9.08 -6.94
C ALA A 226 -1.97 9.03 -8.47
N PHE A 227 -2.94 9.76 -9.03
CA PHE A 227 -3.13 9.75 -10.50
C PHE A 227 -2.10 10.58 -11.25
N THR A 228 -1.46 11.57 -10.61
CA THR A 228 -0.26 12.23 -11.15
C THR A 228 0.91 11.28 -11.23
N ASP A 229 1.13 10.44 -10.20
CA ASP A 229 2.22 9.48 -10.18
C ASP A 229 1.98 8.37 -11.23
N PHE A 230 0.75 7.85 -11.37
CA PHE A 230 0.41 6.93 -12.47
C PHE A 230 0.63 7.58 -13.85
N ALA A 231 0.22 8.83 -14.05
CA ALA A 231 0.43 9.52 -15.32
C ALA A 231 1.91 9.67 -15.66
N ARG A 232 2.77 9.98 -14.68
CA ARG A 232 4.23 10.03 -14.84
C ARG A 232 4.80 8.65 -15.24
N ALA A 233 4.35 7.57 -14.58
CA ALA A 233 4.77 6.22 -14.90
C ALA A 233 4.40 5.86 -16.36
N LEU A 234 3.15 6.10 -16.76
CA LEU A 234 2.65 5.83 -18.12
C LEU A 234 3.33 6.69 -19.18
N GLN A 235 3.79 7.90 -18.83
CA GLN A 235 4.52 8.78 -19.73
C GLN A 235 5.97 8.33 -19.90
N ALA A 236 6.63 7.97 -18.79
CA ALA A 236 8.03 7.57 -18.79
C ALA A 236 8.24 6.19 -19.41
N GLU A 237 7.30 5.25 -19.22
CA GLU A 237 7.40 3.88 -19.71
C GLU A 237 6.15 3.52 -20.55
N PRO A 238 6.24 3.63 -21.89
CA PRO A 238 5.11 3.34 -22.78
C PRO A 238 4.59 1.89 -22.70
N ALA A 239 5.42 0.94 -22.25
CA ALA A 239 5.03 -0.46 -22.08
C ALA A 239 3.90 -0.62 -21.05
N TYR A 240 3.84 0.26 -20.04
CA TYR A 240 2.80 0.22 -19.01
C TYR A 240 1.40 0.60 -19.54
N ARG A 241 1.31 1.35 -20.65
CA ARG A 241 0.02 1.86 -21.18
C ARG A 241 -0.96 0.74 -21.51
N SER A 242 -0.48 -0.31 -22.16
CA SER A 242 -1.33 -1.41 -22.61
C SER A 242 -2.08 -2.11 -21.49
N SER A 243 -1.49 -2.15 -20.29
CA SER A 243 -2.05 -2.85 -19.11
C SER A 243 -2.69 -1.93 -18.10
N LEU A 244 -2.24 -0.67 -17.95
CA LEU A 244 -2.64 0.19 -16.84
C LEU A 244 -3.48 1.40 -17.24
N GLU A 245 -3.43 1.88 -18.50
CA GLU A 245 -4.07 3.15 -18.87
C GLU A 245 -5.59 3.11 -18.66
N ALA A 246 -6.25 2.07 -19.15
CA ALA A 246 -7.71 1.91 -19.01
C ALA A 246 -8.13 1.75 -17.52
N LEU A 247 -7.39 0.95 -16.75
CA LEU A 247 -7.63 0.75 -15.32
C LEU A 247 -7.43 2.05 -14.52
N THR A 248 -6.39 2.84 -14.87
CA THR A 248 -6.11 4.14 -14.24
C THR A 248 -7.26 5.12 -14.47
N GLN A 249 -7.74 5.24 -15.71
CA GLN A 249 -8.86 6.12 -16.05
C GLN A 249 -10.16 5.67 -15.37
N GLN A 250 -10.42 4.38 -15.32
CA GLN A 250 -11.58 3.82 -14.63
C GLN A 250 -11.52 4.11 -13.13
N ALA A 251 -10.40 3.80 -12.47
CA ALA A 251 -10.22 4.04 -11.04
C ALA A 251 -10.34 5.54 -10.70
N GLN A 252 -9.73 6.42 -11.50
CA GLN A 252 -9.84 7.87 -11.33
C GLN A 252 -11.31 8.35 -11.39
N THR A 253 -12.05 7.84 -12.35
CA THR A 253 -13.48 8.17 -12.51
C THR A 253 -14.31 7.68 -11.32
N GLN A 254 -14.08 6.45 -10.87
CA GLN A 254 -14.78 5.88 -9.71
C GLN A 254 -14.47 6.66 -8.42
N VAL A 255 -13.22 7.06 -8.18
CA VAL A 255 -12.84 7.86 -7.00
C VAL A 255 -13.55 9.20 -7.03
N ARG A 256 -13.57 9.91 -8.18
CA ARG A 256 -14.29 11.17 -8.32
C ARG A 256 -15.77 11.01 -8.00
N GLN A 257 -16.43 10.01 -8.58
CA GLN A 257 -17.85 9.74 -8.34
C GLN A 257 -18.16 9.41 -6.87
N ALA A 258 -17.28 8.65 -6.20
CA ALA A 258 -17.45 8.35 -4.78
C ALA A 258 -17.30 9.60 -3.89
N LEU A 259 -16.36 10.49 -4.20
CA LEU A 259 -16.18 11.76 -3.48
C LEU A 259 -17.35 12.71 -3.73
N GLU A 260 -17.84 12.81 -4.97
CA GLU A 260 -19.05 13.58 -5.30
C GLU A 260 -20.29 13.05 -4.56
N LEU A 261 -20.42 11.71 -4.44
CA LEU A 261 -21.49 11.08 -3.66
C LEU A 261 -21.40 11.48 -2.17
N ALA A 262 -20.20 11.48 -1.58
CA ALA A 262 -20.00 11.90 -0.19
C ALA A 262 -20.37 13.37 0.02
N THR A 263 -20.03 14.24 -0.92
CA THR A 263 -20.41 15.65 -0.87
C THR A 263 -21.93 15.80 -0.91
N ARG A 264 -22.58 15.24 -1.91
CA ARG A 264 -24.00 15.43 -2.17
C ARG A 264 -24.88 14.79 -1.10
N GLU A 265 -24.56 13.55 -0.67
CA GLU A 265 -25.44 12.72 0.16
C GLU A 265 -25.10 12.77 1.66
N VAL A 266 -23.92 13.30 2.03
CA VAL A 266 -23.50 13.34 3.44
C VAL A 266 -23.16 14.77 3.88
N LEU A 267 -22.28 15.48 3.15
CA LEU A 267 -21.79 16.79 3.59
C LEU A 267 -22.79 17.93 3.34
N GLU A 268 -23.48 17.92 2.21
CA GLU A 268 -24.38 18.99 1.76
C GLU A 268 -25.85 18.59 1.82
N ALA A 269 -26.15 17.32 2.07
CA ALA A 269 -27.53 16.84 2.17
C ALA A 269 -28.28 17.56 3.32
N PRO A 270 -29.44 18.10 3.07
CA PRO A 270 -30.30 18.68 4.13
C PRO A 270 -30.84 17.58 5.06
N GLU A 271 -31.06 16.39 4.54
CA GLU A 271 -31.46 15.18 5.25
C GLU A 271 -30.70 13.97 4.71
N LEU A 272 -30.26 13.08 5.60
CA LEU A 272 -29.50 11.87 5.24
C LEU A 272 -30.47 10.74 4.88
N THR A 273 -30.90 10.69 3.61
CA THR A 273 -31.93 9.76 3.11
C THR A 273 -31.37 8.62 2.27
N LEU A 274 -30.10 8.73 1.80
CA LEU A 274 -29.49 7.68 1.02
C LEU A 274 -29.35 6.41 1.85
N ALA A 275 -29.70 5.25 1.27
CA ALA A 275 -29.50 3.97 1.91
C ALA A 275 -28.01 3.71 2.23
N PRO A 276 -27.66 3.37 3.49
CA PRO A 276 -26.27 3.15 3.90
C PRO A 276 -25.53 2.12 3.06
N GLN A 277 -26.24 1.09 2.58
CA GLN A 277 -25.70 0.03 1.71
C GLN A 277 -25.25 0.60 0.36
N THR A 278 -26.04 1.48 -0.25
CA THR A 278 -25.72 2.10 -1.55
C THR A 278 -24.43 2.92 -1.45
N TYR A 279 -24.30 3.71 -0.38
CA TYR A 279 -23.07 4.47 -0.09
C TYR A 279 -21.89 3.53 0.14
N PHE A 280 -22.07 2.54 1.00
CA PHE A 280 -21.05 1.54 1.33
C PHE A 280 -20.56 0.80 0.07
N ASP A 281 -21.48 0.30 -0.75
CA ASP A 281 -21.14 -0.50 -1.94
C ASP A 281 -20.48 0.35 -3.04
N THR A 282 -20.82 1.64 -3.15
CA THR A 282 -20.15 2.56 -4.08
C THR A 282 -18.69 2.77 -3.67
N PHE A 283 -18.43 3.08 -2.42
CA PHE A 283 -17.06 3.22 -1.92
C PHE A 283 -16.29 1.90 -1.97
N THR A 284 -16.95 0.77 -1.74
CA THR A 284 -16.29 -0.56 -1.80
C THR A 284 -15.81 -0.84 -3.21
N ARG A 285 -16.66 -0.68 -4.23
CA ARG A 285 -16.28 -0.85 -5.64
C ARG A 285 -15.12 0.07 -6.04
N THR A 286 -15.16 1.31 -5.58
CA THR A 286 -14.08 2.29 -5.83
C THR A 286 -12.76 1.84 -5.22
N ILE A 287 -12.76 1.39 -3.96
CA ILE A 287 -11.57 0.90 -3.28
C ILE A 287 -11.06 -0.39 -3.93
N ASP A 288 -11.96 -1.32 -4.28
CA ASP A 288 -11.59 -2.56 -4.96
C ASP A 288 -10.94 -2.29 -6.32
N GLY A 289 -11.44 -1.32 -7.09
CA GLY A 289 -10.83 -0.88 -8.35
C GLY A 289 -9.43 -0.29 -8.17
N LEU A 290 -9.17 0.44 -7.06
CA LEU A 290 -7.82 0.91 -6.72
C LEU A 290 -6.87 -0.26 -6.39
N TYR A 291 -7.34 -1.27 -5.65
CA TYR A 291 -6.53 -2.45 -5.34
C TYR A 291 -6.27 -3.32 -6.58
N GLU A 292 -7.21 -3.41 -7.51
CA GLU A 292 -7.03 -4.08 -8.79
C GLU A 292 -5.97 -3.38 -9.63
N LEU A 293 -6.05 -2.03 -9.75
CA LEU A 293 -5.02 -1.22 -10.41
C LEU A 293 -3.64 -1.44 -9.77
N ASN A 294 -3.56 -1.44 -8.42
CA ASN A 294 -2.31 -1.69 -7.72
C ASN A 294 -1.75 -3.10 -8.00
N ALA A 295 -2.59 -4.12 -7.95
CA ALA A 295 -2.17 -5.49 -8.24
C ALA A 295 -1.61 -5.61 -9.67
N GLN A 296 -2.26 -4.97 -10.64
CA GLN A 296 -1.80 -4.97 -12.02
C GLN A 296 -0.52 -4.13 -12.20
N ALA A 297 -0.38 -3.02 -11.46
CA ALA A 297 0.83 -2.20 -11.47
C ALA A 297 2.04 -2.97 -10.94
N LEU A 298 1.86 -3.75 -9.88
CA LEU A 298 2.94 -4.57 -9.30
C LEU A 298 3.43 -5.65 -10.26
N THR A 299 2.58 -6.19 -11.14
CA THR A 299 3.02 -7.15 -12.17
C THR A 299 3.88 -6.52 -13.29
N GLN A 300 3.95 -5.19 -13.36
CA GLN A 300 4.81 -4.49 -14.31
C GLN A 300 6.21 -4.22 -13.75
N LEU A 301 6.41 -4.46 -12.46
CA LEU A 301 7.70 -4.29 -11.77
C LEU A 301 8.50 -5.61 -11.69
N ASP A 302 7.87 -6.75 -12.01
CA ASP A 302 8.51 -8.08 -12.12
C ASP A 302 9.19 -8.26 -13.49
#